data_6fdc2509e38000b54d9cd4e86d7b61e3
#
_entry.id   6fdc2509e38000b54d9cd4e86d7b61e3
#
_cell.length_a   1.000
_cell.length_b   1.000
_cell.length_c   1.000
_cell.angle_alpha   90.00
_cell.angle_beta   90.00
_cell.angle_gamma   90.00
#
_symmetry.space_group_name_H-M   'P 1'
#
loop_
_entity.id
_entity.type
_entity.pdbx_description
1 polymer ?
#
loop_
_entity_poly.entity_id
_entity_poly.type
_entity_poly.pdbx_seq_one_letter_code
_entity_poly.pdbx_strand_id
1 'polypeptide(L)'
;MRAKRIAIAEACESTGTHEPVMGFAASTPEDSTIKQSAAYREQFTTWINEQPAEGIAWRERMAAGRPDLNDVLPAITAPVAVICGDKDPSSPPSVMTPIADAMTGTSADMTVVFDCGHFSAYEHPQAVADALLALVRRVQ
;
A
#
# COMPACT_ATOMS: atom_id res chain seq x y z
N MET A 1 2.08 -13.51 6.75
CA MET A 1 1.26 -12.28 6.67
C MET A 1 -0.18 -12.48 7.12
N ARG A 2 -0.90 -13.50 6.64
CA ARG A 2 -2.31 -13.79 6.99
C ARG A 2 -2.56 -13.87 8.50
N ALA A 3 -1.79 -14.69 9.24
CA ALA A 3 -1.94 -14.84 10.70
C ALA A 3 -1.78 -13.51 11.48
N LYS A 4 -0.83 -12.65 11.06
CA LYS A 4 -0.63 -11.32 11.66
C LYS A 4 -1.88 -10.44 11.51
N ARG A 5 -2.51 -10.45 10.33
CA ARG A 5 -3.73 -9.66 10.07
C ARG A 5 -4.92 -10.16 10.90
N ILE A 6 -5.07 -11.49 11.03
CA ILE A 6 -6.10 -12.07 11.90
C ILE A 6 -5.89 -11.66 13.35
N ALA A 7 -4.65 -11.73 13.86
CA ALA A 7 -4.34 -11.32 15.22
C ALA A 7 -4.66 -9.84 15.48
N ILE A 8 -4.37 -8.94 14.51
CA ILE A 8 -4.75 -7.52 14.60
C ILE A 8 -6.27 -7.39 14.67
N ALA A 9 -7.01 -8.09 13.80
CA ALA A 9 -8.48 -8.05 13.80
C ALA A 9 -9.06 -8.48 15.16
N GLU A 10 -8.60 -9.60 15.68
CA GLU A 10 -9.03 -10.13 17.00
C GLU A 10 -8.69 -9.17 18.13
N ALA A 11 -7.51 -8.53 18.09
CA ALA A 11 -7.13 -7.55 19.10
C ALA A 11 -8.03 -6.30 19.04
N CYS A 12 -8.33 -5.75 17.86
CA CYS A 12 -9.25 -4.62 17.72
C CYS A 12 -10.67 -4.96 18.21
N GLU A 13 -11.16 -6.16 17.89
CA GLU A 13 -12.49 -6.62 18.31
C GLU A 13 -12.57 -6.80 19.85
N SER A 14 -11.53 -7.39 20.45
CA SER A 14 -11.52 -7.70 21.88
C SER A 14 -11.34 -6.45 22.76
N THR A 15 -10.56 -5.49 22.29
CA THR A 15 -10.25 -4.26 23.07
C THR A 15 -11.20 -3.11 22.74
N GLY A 16 -11.84 -3.12 21.56
CA GLY A 16 -12.62 -2.00 21.04
C GLY A 16 -11.76 -0.77 20.73
N THR A 17 -10.44 -0.92 20.56
CA THR A 17 -9.48 0.17 20.37
C THR A 17 -8.70 0.06 19.06
N HIS A 18 -8.03 1.17 18.70
CA HIS A 18 -7.19 1.28 17.50
C HIS A 18 -5.71 0.93 17.79
N GLU A 19 -5.36 0.67 19.04
CA GLU A 19 -3.97 0.46 19.47
C GLU A 19 -3.23 -0.57 18.61
N PRO A 20 -3.82 -1.71 18.20
CA PRO A 20 -3.13 -2.70 17.38
C PRO A 20 -2.61 -2.19 16.02
N VAL A 21 -3.15 -1.08 15.50
CA VAL A 21 -2.77 -0.49 14.22
C VAL A 21 -2.05 0.85 14.33
N MET A 22 -1.84 1.36 15.52
CA MET A 22 -1.11 2.64 15.74
C MET A 22 0.32 2.61 15.20
N GLY A 23 0.91 1.43 15.06
CA GLY A 23 2.21 1.26 14.42
C GLY A 23 2.30 1.78 12.97
N PHE A 24 1.18 1.93 12.26
CA PHE A 24 1.18 2.54 10.92
C PHE A 24 1.48 4.05 10.94
N ALA A 25 1.20 4.74 12.06
CA ALA A 25 1.57 6.14 12.26
C ALA A 25 3.01 6.30 12.79
N ALA A 26 3.64 5.24 13.26
CA ALA A 26 5.02 5.27 13.74
C ALA A 26 6.00 5.21 12.57
N SER A 27 7.21 5.73 12.80
CA SER A 27 8.30 5.71 11.83
C SER A 27 9.60 5.17 12.43
N THR A 28 10.45 4.64 11.56
CA THR A 28 11.81 4.21 11.84
C THR A 28 12.80 5.06 11.02
N PRO A 29 14.12 5.01 11.30
CA PRO A 29 15.12 5.74 10.52
C PRO A 29 15.19 5.33 9.04
N GLU A 30 14.71 4.13 8.69
CA GLU A 30 14.71 3.57 7.34
C GLU A 30 13.52 4.03 6.50
N ASP A 31 12.49 4.59 7.14
CA ASP A 31 11.30 5.11 6.46
C ASP A 31 11.62 6.38 5.63
N SER A 32 10.69 6.77 4.75
CA SER A 32 10.81 7.99 3.97
C SER A 32 10.89 9.25 4.86
N THR A 33 11.48 10.31 4.33
CA THR A 33 11.56 11.61 5.02
C THR A 33 10.18 12.13 5.41
N ILE A 34 9.18 11.92 4.55
CA ILE A 34 7.80 12.35 4.82
C ILE A 34 7.20 11.51 5.94
N LYS A 35 7.37 10.20 5.93
CA LYS A 35 6.85 9.33 7.00
C LYS A 35 7.50 9.61 8.35
N GLN A 36 8.76 10.06 8.38
CA GLN A 36 9.45 10.46 9.61
C GLN A 36 8.98 11.82 10.17
N SER A 37 8.20 12.59 9.41
CA SER A 37 7.73 13.91 9.83
C SER A 37 6.67 13.86 10.93
N ALA A 38 6.61 14.92 11.76
CA ALA A 38 5.56 15.09 12.75
C ALA A 38 4.18 15.20 12.09
N ALA A 39 4.09 15.88 10.95
CA ALA A 39 2.85 16.06 10.19
C ALA A 39 2.26 14.72 9.71
N TYR A 40 3.11 13.81 9.21
CA TYR A 40 2.67 12.44 8.85
C TYR A 40 2.09 11.72 10.06
N ARG A 41 2.82 11.72 11.17
CA ARG A 41 2.38 11.02 12.40
C ARG A 41 1.05 11.54 12.91
N GLU A 42 0.88 12.86 12.96
CA GLU A 42 -0.36 13.51 13.38
C GLU A 42 -1.53 13.12 12.48
N GLN A 43 -1.32 13.24 11.16
CA GLN A 43 -2.37 12.93 10.18
C GLN A 43 -2.79 11.46 10.21
N PHE A 44 -1.84 10.52 10.26
CA PHE A 44 -2.14 9.09 10.31
C PHE A 44 -2.75 8.67 11.63
N THR A 45 -2.31 9.26 12.76
CA THR A 45 -2.96 9.07 14.06
C THR A 45 -4.43 9.51 14.02
N THR A 46 -4.71 10.67 13.42
CA THR A 46 -6.06 11.18 13.26
C THR A 46 -6.90 10.22 12.43
N TRP A 47 -6.43 9.82 11.24
CA TRP A 47 -7.16 8.90 10.37
C TRP A 47 -7.44 7.54 11.00
N ILE A 48 -6.50 7.01 11.78
CA ILE A 48 -6.69 5.75 12.50
C ILE A 48 -7.79 5.92 13.55
N ASN A 49 -7.77 7.00 14.33
CA ASN A 49 -8.72 7.24 15.40
C ASN A 49 -10.16 7.55 14.90
N GLU A 50 -10.28 8.04 13.68
CA GLU A 50 -11.58 8.28 13.01
C GLU A 50 -12.26 6.97 12.55
N GLN A 51 -11.52 5.86 12.47
CA GLN A 51 -12.09 4.59 12.04
C GLN A 51 -12.69 3.84 13.24
N PRO A 52 -13.88 3.21 13.13
CA PRO A 52 -14.34 2.31 14.18
C PRO A 52 -13.44 1.06 14.26
N ALA A 53 -13.13 0.61 15.48
CA ALA A 53 -12.25 -0.55 15.70
C ALA A 53 -12.76 -1.81 14.98
N GLU A 54 -14.08 -2.03 14.95
CA GLU A 54 -14.72 -3.11 14.18
C GLU A 54 -14.49 -2.98 12.68
N GLY A 55 -14.48 -1.76 12.14
CA GLY A 55 -14.19 -1.48 10.73
C GLY A 55 -12.73 -1.83 10.37
N ILE A 56 -11.79 -1.55 11.26
CA ILE A 56 -10.39 -1.96 11.12
C ILE A 56 -10.30 -3.49 11.14
N ALA A 57 -10.93 -4.15 12.11
CA ALA A 57 -10.95 -5.60 12.22
C ALA A 57 -11.51 -6.27 10.95
N TRP A 58 -12.62 -5.74 10.43
CA TRP A 58 -13.21 -6.22 9.18
C TRP A 58 -12.24 -6.11 8.00
N ARG A 59 -11.56 -4.96 7.83
CA ARG A 59 -10.57 -4.73 6.77
C ARG A 59 -9.37 -5.68 6.88
N GLU A 60 -8.90 -5.94 8.08
CA GLU A 60 -7.81 -6.88 8.32
C GLU A 60 -8.22 -8.32 7.98
N ARG A 61 -9.44 -8.75 8.31
CA ARG A 61 -9.98 -10.05 7.90
C ARG A 61 -10.16 -10.15 6.40
N MET A 62 -10.70 -9.11 5.75
CA MET A 62 -10.80 -9.04 4.29
C MET A 62 -9.43 -9.19 3.64
N ALA A 63 -8.43 -8.46 4.12
CA ALA A 63 -7.08 -8.52 3.58
C ALA A 63 -6.40 -9.89 3.83
N ALA A 64 -6.69 -10.54 4.97
CA ALA A 64 -6.24 -11.90 5.26
C ALA A 64 -6.89 -12.95 4.37
N GLY A 65 -8.11 -12.71 3.90
CA GLY A 65 -8.87 -13.62 3.04
C GLY A 65 -8.60 -13.48 1.55
N ARG A 66 -7.81 -12.48 1.10
CA ARG A 66 -7.52 -12.28 -0.33
C ARG A 66 -6.87 -13.52 -0.94
N PRO A 67 -7.37 -14.01 -2.10
CA PRO A 67 -6.72 -15.11 -2.82
C PRO A 67 -5.40 -14.64 -3.45
N ASP A 68 -4.55 -15.58 -3.79
CA ASP A 68 -3.45 -15.35 -4.71
C ASP A 68 -4.02 -15.24 -6.14
N LEU A 69 -3.64 -14.18 -6.84
CA LEU A 69 -4.07 -13.88 -8.21
C LEU A 69 -2.88 -13.83 -9.18
N ASN A 70 -1.71 -14.33 -8.80
CA ASN A 70 -0.53 -14.32 -9.67
C ASN A 70 -0.79 -15.04 -11.00
N ASP A 71 -1.58 -16.11 -11.00
CA ASP A 71 -1.90 -16.89 -12.20
C ASP A 71 -2.72 -16.11 -13.25
N VAL A 72 -3.38 -15.00 -12.87
CA VAL A 72 -4.15 -14.19 -13.81
C VAL A 72 -3.34 -13.04 -14.43
N LEU A 73 -2.15 -12.72 -13.90
CA LEU A 73 -1.33 -11.61 -14.38
C LEU A 73 -0.99 -11.73 -15.88
N PRO A 74 -0.63 -12.91 -16.42
CA PRO A 74 -0.33 -13.05 -17.86
C PRO A 74 -1.52 -12.76 -18.79
N ALA A 75 -2.75 -12.89 -18.28
CA ALA A 75 -3.98 -12.66 -19.06
C ALA A 75 -4.40 -11.18 -19.10
N ILE A 76 -3.72 -10.29 -18.37
CA ILE A 76 -4.01 -8.86 -18.39
C ILE A 76 -3.55 -8.27 -19.72
N THR A 77 -4.49 -7.70 -20.48
CA THR A 77 -4.23 -7.05 -21.78
C THR A 77 -4.41 -5.53 -21.75
N ALA A 78 -5.06 -5.01 -20.72
CA ALA A 78 -5.21 -3.56 -20.55
C ALA A 78 -3.86 -2.90 -20.23
N PRO A 79 -3.63 -1.64 -20.61
CA PRO A 79 -2.47 -0.87 -20.14
C PRO A 79 -2.39 -0.80 -18.61
N VAL A 80 -1.22 -1.01 -18.07
CA VAL A 80 -0.97 -1.05 -16.61
C VAL A 80 0.12 -0.08 -16.21
N ALA A 81 -0.06 0.59 -15.09
CA ALA A 81 1.00 1.28 -14.35
C ALA A 81 1.17 0.63 -12.98
N VAL A 82 2.39 0.24 -12.65
CA VAL A 82 2.79 -0.27 -11.35
C VAL A 82 3.60 0.81 -10.65
N ILE A 83 3.13 1.29 -9.50
CA ILE A 83 3.77 2.38 -8.76
C ILE A 83 4.14 1.85 -7.37
N CYS A 84 5.38 2.01 -6.96
CA CYS A 84 5.82 1.66 -5.61
C CYS A 84 6.87 2.65 -5.08
N GLY A 85 6.97 2.76 -3.77
CA GLY A 85 8.04 3.50 -3.11
C GLY A 85 9.30 2.63 -2.95
N ASP A 86 10.48 3.24 -3.03
CA ASP A 86 11.76 2.55 -2.81
C ASP A 86 11.97 2.15 -1.35
N LYS A 87 11.26 2.80 -0.42
CA LYS A 87 11.28 2.52 1.03
C LYS A 87 9.99 1.85 1.54
N ASP A 88 9.16 1.30 0.65
CA ASP A 88 7.96 0.54 1.04
C ASP A 88 8.36 -0.82 1.64
N PRO A 89 8.13 -1.07 2.94
CA PRO A 89 8.50 -2.34 3.57
C PRO A 89 7.58 -3.51 3.18
N SER A 90 6.41 -3.20 2.60
CA SER A 90 5.38 -4.20 2.26
C SER A 90 5.42 -4.59 0.79
N SER A 91 5.71 -3.63 -0.10
CA SER A 91 5.67 -3.78 -1.55
C SER A 91 6.85 -3.04 -2.19
N PRO A 92 8.11 -3.37 -1.79
CA PRO A 92 9.29 -2.74 -2.36
C PRO A 92 9.45 -3.10 -3.85
N PRO A 93 10.33 -2.41 -4.59
CA PRO A 93 10.60 -2.70 -6.00
C PRO A 93 10.92 -4.18 -6.26
N SER A 94 11.62 -4.85 -5.34
CA SER A 94 11.96 -6.28 -5.44
C SER A 94 10.74 -7.21 -5.43
N VAL A 95 9.62 -6.77 -4.86
CA VAL A 95 8.33 -7.48 -4.86
C VAL A 95 7.49 -7.07 -6.06
N MET A 96 7.50 -5.78 -6.42
CA MET A 96 6.61 -5.25 -7.45
C MET A 96 7.11 -5.50 -8.88
N THR A 97 8.44 -5.54 -9.09
CA THR A 97 9.02 -5.83 -10.41
C THR A 97 8.59 -7.20 -10.95
N PRO A 98 8.69 -8.32 -10.20
CA PRO A 98 8.20 -9.61 -10.68
C PRO A 98 6.71 -9.61 -11.03
N ILE A 99 5.88 -8.82 -10.34
CA ILE A 99 4.46 -8.68 -10.64
C ILE A 99 4.26 -7.96 -11.99
N ALA A 100 5.00 -6.87 -12.22
CA ALA A 100 4.97 -6.16 -13.50
C ALA A 100 5.45 -7.06 -14.66
N ASP A 101 6.54 -7.78 -14.45
CA ASP A 101 7.14 -8.70 -15.45
C ASP A 101 6.21 -9.88 -15.78
N ALA A 102 5.39 -10.33 -14.82
CA ALA A 102 4.43 -11.42 -15.04
C ALA A 102 3.22 -11.01 -15.91
N MET A 103 3.00 -9.72 -16.15
CA MET A 103 1.92 -9.21 -17.00
C MET A 103 2.29 -9.27 -18.49
N THR A 104 2.55 -10.48 -18.99
CA THR A 104 3.06 -10.69 -20.36
C THR A 104 2.05 -10.39 -21.47
N GLY A 105 0.77 -10.26 -21.16
CA GLY A 105 -0.28 -9.85 -22.11
C GLY A 105 -0.31 -8.34 -22.39
N THR A 106 0.45 -7.54 -21.67
CA THR A 106 0.56 -6.09 -21.81
C THR A 106 1.97 -5.60 -21.50
N SER A 107 2.25 -4.33 -21.75
CA SER A 107 3.44 -3.65 -21.25
C SER A 107 3.06 -2.88 -19.98
N ALA A 108 3.50 -3.36 -18.83
CA ALA A 108 3.31 -2.66 -17.56
C ALA A 108 4.40 -1.60 -17.36
N ASP A 109 4.01 -0.34 -17.17
CA ASP A 109 4.95 0.73 -16.81
C ASP A 109 5.25 0.68 -15.32
N MET A 110 6.52 0.48 -14.98
CA MET A 110 6.99 0.46 -13.59
C MET A 110 7.52 1.83 -13.20
N THR A 111 6.95 2.42 -12.14
CA THR A 111 7.43 3.67 -11.54
C THR A 111 7.86 3.41 -10.10
N VAL A 112 9.16 3.57 -9.84
CA VAL A 112 9.72 3.57 -8.48
C VAL A 112 9.85 5.00 -8.01
N VAL A 113 9.14 5.36 -6.94
CA VAL A 113 9.18 6.69 -6.35
C VAL A 113 10.26 6.72 -5.27
N PHE A 114 11.24 7.61 -5.45
CA PHE A 114 12.37 7.75 -4.52
C PHE A 114 11.95 8.43 -3.21
N ASP A 115 12.56 8.00 -2.10
CA ASP A 115 12.27 8.44 -0.73
C ASP A 115 10.79 8.33 -0.35
N CYS A 116 10.15 7.22 -0.77
CA CYS A 116 8.73 6.99 -0.66
C CYS A 116 8.43 5.65 0.01
N GLY A 117 7.53 5.66 0.99
CA GLY A 117 7.03 4.47 1.67
C GLY A 117 5.78 3.90 1.01
N HIS A 118 4.92 3.30 1.84
CA HIS A 118 3.74 2.57 1.40
C HIS A 118 2.60 3.47 0.91
N PHE A 119 2.52 4.70 1.39
CA PHE A 119 1.43 5.62 1.08
C PHE A 119 1.84 6.63 0.01
N SER A 120 2.29 6.12 -1.15
CA SER A 120 2.88 6.91 -2.23
C SER A 120 2.01 8.09 -2.67
N ALA A 121 0.69 7.94 -2.72
CA ALA A 121 -0.23 9.03 -3.08
C ALA A 121 -0.28 10.15 -2.03
N TYR A 122 0.01 9.86 -0.77
CA TYR A 122 0.13 10.87 0.28
C TYR A 122 1.54 11.47 0.32
N GLU A 123 2.56 10.62 0.21
CA GLU A 123 3.95 11.03 0.35
C GLU A 123 4.44 11.80 -0.89
N HIS A 124 4.07 11.33 -2.08
CA HIS A 124 4.50 11.92 -3.37
C HIS A 124 3.34 12.01 -4.37
N PRO A 125 2.30 12.83 -4.09
CA PRO A 125 1.09 12.90 -4.92
C PRO A 125 1.37 13.25 -6.38
N GLN A 126 2.37 14.12 -6.64
CA GLN A 126 2.72 14.50 -8.00
C GLN A 126 3.30 13.34 -8.81
N ALA A 127 4.18 12.52 -8.22
CA ALA A 127 4.75 11.37 -8.91
C ALA A 127 3.66 10.34 -9.27
N VAL A 128 2.70 10.13 -8.37
CA VAL A 128 1.56 9.25 -8.64
C VAL A 128 0.64 9.84 -9.72
N ALA A 129 0.36 11.14 -9.68
CA ALA A 129 -0.44 11.82 -10.69
C ALA A 129 0.22 11.75 -12.08
N ASP A 130 1.53 11.96 -12.17
CA ASP A 130 2.28 11.89 -13.43
C ASP A 130 2.23 10.48 -14.03
N ALA A 131 2.41 9.44 -13.21
CA ALA A 131 2.29 8.05 -13.65
C ALA A 131 0.88 7.71 -14.14
N LEU A 132 -0.15 8.18 -13.46
CA LEU A 132 -1.55 8.00 -13.88
C LEU A 132 -1.87 8.77 -15.18
N LEU A 133 -1.35 9.99 -15.33
CA LEU A 133 -1.52 10.75 -16.56
C LEU A 133 -0.81 10.08 -17.76
N ALA A 134 0.37 9.51 -17.52
CA ALA A 134 1.07 8.72 -18.54
C ALA A 134 0.24 7.50 -18.97
N LEU A 135 -0.36 6.77 -18.01
CA LEU A 135 -1.24 5.65 -18.29
C LEU A 135 -2.47 6.07 -19.11
N VAL A 136 -3.13 7.18 -18.72
CA VAL A 136 -4.32 7.70 -19.45
C VAL A 136 -3.99 8.02 -20.91
N ARG A 137 -2.81 8.57 -21.19
CA ARG A 137 -2.36 8.86 -22.57
C ARG A 137 -2.17 7.61 -23.43
N ARG A 138 -1.95 6.44 -22.81
CA ARG A 138 -1.81 5.16 -23.53
C ARG A 138 -3.15 4.54 -23.94
N VAL A 139 -4.25 4.99 -23.37
CA VAL A 139 -5.59 4.46 -23.63
C VAL A 139 -6.45 5.40 -24.52
N GLN A 140 -5.91 6.55 -24.88
CA GLN A 140 -6.50 7.49 -25.82
C GLN A 140 -5.98 7.25 -27.24
#